data_64214191ce70bb36c49e5d34a42782b8
#
_entry.id   64214191ce70bb36c49e5d34a42782b8
#
_cell.length_a   1.000
_cell.length_b   1.000
_cell.length_c   1.000
_cell.angle_alpha   90.00
_cell.angle_beta   90.00
_cell.angle_gamma   90.00
#
_symmetry.space_group_name_H-M   'P 1'
#
loop_
_entity.id
_entity.type
_entity.pdbx_description
1 polymer ?
#
loop_
_entity_poly.entity_id
_entity_poly.type
_entity_poly.pdbx_seq_one_letter_code
_entity_poly.pdbx_strand_id
1 'polypeptide(L)'
;MDLKGMVALVTGGNGGLGQRICHALAQEGVHVAVMYAKSREQAEGFAGELTSRYQINAHAFACDITDTAAVDRLVGEVTKVFGRLDILINDAAYNIAIPFNDLDSLTSEVWNRIMATNLTGPMHLTKAVAPVMKARGQGRIVNIASVAGLSPTGSSIAYAVAKAGLIHLTRCMAVALAPETLVNCVAPGLLDGTRATANLRSEQIERSASSSLLKKPADKDDCADMVVTMCRTETMTGQTVVIDSGRIFH
;
A
#
# COMPACT_ATOMS: atom_id res chain seq x y z
N MET A 1 18.67 7.57 4.89
CA MET A 1 18.30 7.25 6.30
C MET A 1 18.54 5.76 6.55
N ASP A 2 19.07 5.40 7.71
CA ASP A 2 19.16 3.99 8.15
C ASP A 2 17.77 3.53 8.64
N LEU A 3 17.32 2.38 8.16
CA LEU A 3 16.00 1.81 8.51
C LEU A 3 16.06 0.80 9.65
N LYS A 4 17.26 0.35 10.04
CA LYS A 4 17.44 -0.69 11.06
C LYS A 4 16.81 -0.29 12.40
N GLY A 5 15.97 -1.18 12.96
CA GLY A 5 15.26 -0.96 14.22
C GLY A 5 14.08 0.01 14.13
N MET A 6 13.72 0.52 12.94
CA MET A 6 12.47 1.23 12.72
C MET A 6 11.27 0.29 12.74
N VAL A 7 10.08 0.83 12.89
CA VAL A 7 8.82 0.08 12.90
C VAL A 7 7.95 0.52 11.72
N ALA A 8 7.54 -0.44 10.90
CA ALA A 8 6.61 -0.24 9.80
C ALA A 8 5.25 -0.88 10.08
N LEU A 9 4.18 -0.12 9.88
CA LEU A 9 2.81 -0.62 9.77
C LEU A 9 2.49 -0.82 8.27
N VAL A 10 2.25 -2.08 7.88
CA VAL A 10 1.92 -2.43 6.49
C VAL A 10 0.47 -2.90 6.42
N THR A 11 -0.41 -2.10 5.81
CA THR A 11 -1.81 -2.49 5.64
C THR A 11 -1.95 -3.51 4.52
N GLY A 12 -2.77 -4.54 4.72
CA GLY A 12 -2.81 -5.66 3.77
C GLY A 12 -1.51 -6.45 3.71
N GLY A 13 -0.69 -6.40 4.76
CA GLY A 13 0.65 -7.00 4.83
C GLY A 13 0.68 -8.51 4.60
N ASN A 14 -0.44 -9.22 4.77
CA ASN A 14 -0.59 -10.63 4.42
C ASN A 14 -1.09 -10.87 2.97
N GLY A 15 -1.16 -9.83 2.13
CA GLY A 15 -1.52 -9.90 0.70
C GLY A 15 -0.32 -10.14 -0.22
N GLY A 16 -0.58 -10.32 -1.52
CA GLY A 16 0.47 -10.68 -2.47
C GLY A 16 1.61 -9.66 -2.62
N LEU A 17 1.31 -8.35 -2.67
CA LEU A 17 2.34 -7.29 -2.67
C LEU A 17 2.77 -6.96 -1.23
N GLY A 18 1.83 -6.90 -0.29
CA GLY A 18 2.12 -6.59 1.11
C GLY A 18 3.17 -7.52 1.72
N GLN A 19 3.13 -8.82 1.43
CA GLN A 19 4.16 -9.77 1.87
C GLN A 19 5.55 -9.43 1.30
N ARG A 20 5.66 -9.06 0.02
CA ARG A 20 6.94 -8.66 -0.60
C ARG A 20 7.49 -7.40 0.06
N ILE A 21 6.63 -6.41 0.31
CA ILE A 21 7.01 -5.19 1.04
C ILE A 21 7.48 -5.52 2.46
N CYS A 22 6.76 -6.39 3.19
CA CYS A 22 7.16 -6.82 4.53
C CYS A 22 8.53 -7.52 4.51
N HIS A 23 8.78 -8.42 3.54
CA HIS A 23 10.08 -9.07 3.38
C HIS A 23 11.19 -8.06 3.09
N ALA A 24 10.98 -7.14 2.16
CA ALA A 24 11.98 -6.14 1.80
C ALA A 24 12.32 -5.21 2.98
N LEU A 25 11.32 -4.76 3.74
CA LEU A 25 11.53 -3.98 4.96
C LEU A 25 12.25 -4.79 6.06
N ALA A 26 11.88 -6.06 6.25
CA ALA A 26 12.51 -6.94 7.23
C ALA A 26 13.98 -7.22 6.91
N GLN A 27 14.37 -7.34 5.63
CA GLN A 27 15.76 -7.44 5.19
C GLN A 27 16.62 -6.24 5.60
N GLU A 28 16.01 -5.06 5.71
CA GLU A 28 16.64 -3.84 6.22
C GLU A 28 16.68 -3.76 7.75
N GLY A 29 16.23 -4.79 8.45
CA GLY A 29 16.12 -4.81 9.91
C GLY A 29 14.98 -3.98 10.49
N VAL A 30 13.95 -3.67 9.68
CA VAL A 30 12.73 -2.98 10.12
C VAL A 30 11.82 -3.98 10.85
N HIS A 31 11.30 -3.60 12.00
CA HIS A 31 10.24 -4.34 12.68
C HIS A 31 8.90 -4.12 11.98
N VAL A 32 8.07 -5.16 11.86
CA VAL A 32 6.89 -5.12 11.00
C VAL A 32 5.59 -5.38 11.76
N ALA A 33 4.68 -4.43 11.75
CA ALA A 33 3.29 -4.61 12.10
C ALA A 33 2.50 -5.03 10.84
N VAL A 34 2.18 -6.32 10.73
CA VAL A 34 1.44 -6.90 9.61
C VAL A 34 -0.05 -6.66 9.85
N MET A 35 -0.65 -5.66 9.19
CA MET A 35 -2.09 -5.43 9.33
C MET A 35 -2.89 -6.28 8.35
N TYR A 36 -3.94 -6.91 8.85
CA TYR A 36 -4.88 -7.72 8.08
C TYR A 36 -6.34 -7.36 8.41
N ALA A 37 -7.25 -7.51 7.43
CA ALA A 37 -8.69 -7.39 7.67
C ALA A 37 -9.35 -8.77 7.87
N LYS A 38 -8.80 -9.78 7.19
CA LYS A 38 -9.27 -11.19 7.21
C LYS A 38 -8.06 -12.13 7.25
N SER A 39 -8.30 -13.42 7.52
CA SER A 39 -7.25 -14.45 7.50
C SER A 39 -6.21 -14.25 8.61
N ARG A 40 -6.68 -14.28 9.86
CA ARG A 40 -5.87 -14.14 11.07
C ARG A 40 -4.70 -15.12 11.13
N GLU A 41 -4.98 -16.40 10.98
CA GLU A 41 -3.96 -17.46 11.03
C GLU A 41 -2.83 -17.25 10.01
N GLN A 42 -3.19 -16.85 8.78
CA GLN A 42 -2.21 -16.53 7.75
C GLN A 42 -1.33 -15.34 8.15
N ALA A 43 -1.92 -14.29 8.72
CA ALA A 43 -1.17 -13.10 9.12
C ALA A 43 -0.25 -13.37 10.32
N GLU A 44 -0.72 -14.13 11.32
CA GLU A 44 0.08 -14.53 12.49
C GLU A 44 1.22 -15.47 12.08
N GLY A 45 0.96 -16.46 11.23
CA GLY A 45 1.99 -17.36 10.68
C GLY A 45 3.05 -16.59 9.88
N PHE A 46 2.62 -15.64 9.06
CA PHE A 46 3.53 -14.80 8.28
C PHE A 46 4.38 -13.88 9.18
N ALA A 47 3.82 -13.28 10.22
CA ALA A 47 4.58 -12.49 11.19
C ALA A 47 5.64 -13.37 11.91
N GLY A 48 5.29 -14.61 12.28
CA GLY A 48 6.24 -15.59 12.83
C GLY A 48 7.37 -15.94 11.86
N GLU A 49 7.07 -16.11 10.57
CA GLU A 49 8.08 -16.32 9.52
C GLU A 49 9.06 -15.16 9.43
N LEU A 50 8.56 -13.91 9.37
CA LEU A 50 9.40 -12.71 9.33
C LEU A 50 10.33 -12.63 10.54
N THR A 51 9.81 -12.90 11.75
CA THR A 51 10.59 -12.91 12.97
C THR A 51 11.72 -13.93 12.92
N SER A 52 11.41 -15.15 12.52
CA SER A 52 12.39 -16.25 12.48
C SER A 52 13.46 -16.04 11.41
N ARG A 53 13.05 -15.56 10.23
CA ARG A 53 13.93 -15.45 9.07
C ARG A 53 14.87 -14.25 9.15
N TYR A 54 14.39 -13.12 9.66
CA TYR A 54 15.14 -11.85 9.63
C TYR A 54 15.60 -11.37 11.01
N GLN A 55 15.29 -12.10 12.08
CA GLN A 55 15.65 -11.74 13.46
C GLN A 55 15.14 -10.35 13.87
N ILE A 56 13.93 -10.00 13.41
CA ILE A 56 13.21 -8.78 13.76
C ILE A 56 12.00 -9.09 14.63
N ASN A 57 11.37 -8.08 15.21
CA ASN A 57 10.05 -8.23 15.81
C ASN A 57 8.98 -8.03 14.73
N ALA A 58 8.09 -9.02 14.55
CA ALA A 58 6.92 -8.86 13.69
C ALA A 58 5.66 -9.39 14.42
N HIS A 59 4.56 -8.64 14.31
CA HIS A 59 3.28 -8.98 14.92
C HIS A 59 2.13 -8.70 13.94
N ALA A 60 1.07 -9.51 14.03
CA ALA A 60 -0.13 -9.35 13.23
C ALA A 60 -1.19 -8.55 13.98
N PHE A 61 -1.85 -7.60 13.29
CA PHE A 61 -2.91 -6.74 13.83
C PHE A 61 -4.15 -6.78 12.95
N ALA A 62 -5.30 -7.00 13.58
CA ALA A 62 -6.58 -6.96 12.88
C ALA A 62 -7.11 -5.53 12.78
N CYS A 63 -7.49 -5.08 11.59
CA CYS A 63 -8.16 -3.79 11.44
C CYS A 63 -8.98 -3.74 10.14
N ASP A 64 -10.17 -3.15 10.23
CA ASP A 64 -10.89 -2.63 9.07
C ASP A 64 -10.54 -1.14 8.94
N ILE A 65 -9.82 -0.79 7.89
CA ILE A 65 -9.38 0.59 7.66
C ILE A 65 -10.52 1.56 7.30
N THR A 66 -11.72 1.05 7.09
CA THR A 66 -12.92 1.87 6.88
C THR A 66 -13.60 2.30 8.18
N ASP A 67 -13.22 1.68 9.31
CA ASP A 67 -13.64 2.06 10.67
C ASP A 67 -12.58 2.95 11.33
N THR A 68 -12.89 4.23 11.45
CA THR A 68 -11.98 5.23 12.03
C THR A 68 -11.57 4.89 13.46
N ALA A 69 -12.50 4.40 14.29
CA ALA A 69 -12.20 4.02 15.67
C ALA A 69 -11.29 2.79 15.74
N ALA A 70 -11.43 1.84 14.79
CA ALA A 70 -10.51 0.71 14.68
C ALA A 70 -9.11 1.16 14.25
N VAL A 71 -9.00 2.14 13.36
CA VAL A 71 -7.73 2.73 12.93
C VAL A 71 -7.00 3.40 14.11
N ASP A 72 -7.71 4.19 14.92
CA ASP A 72 -7.10 4.85 16.09
C ASP A 72 -6.61 3.81 17.10
N ARG A 73 -7.40 2.76 17.38
CA ARG A 73 -6.99 1.65 18.25
C ARG A 73 -5.75 0.93 17.70
N LEU A 74 -5.72 0.63 16.39
CA LEU A 74 -4.58 -0.02 15.73
C LEU A 74 -3.27 0.75 15.96
N VAL A 75 -3.26 2.06 15.73
CA VAL A 75 -2.06 2.90 15.92
C VAL A 75 -1.61 2.88 17.36
N GLY A 76 -2.55 2.93 18.32
CA GLY A 76 -2.26 2.81 19.75
C GLY A 76 -1.67 1.45 20.12
N GLU A 77 -2.22 0.35 19.61
CA GLU A 77 -1.73 -1.02 19.86
C GLU A 77 -0.33 -1.23 19.25
N VAL A 78 -0.10 -0.81 18.02
CA VAL A 78 1.22 -0.89 17.36
C VAL A 78 2.26 -0.10 18.17
N THR A 79 1.93 1.13 18.56
CA THR A 79 2.84 1.97 19.35
C THR A 79 3.11 1.36 20.73
N LYS A 80 2.12 0.74 21.35
CA LYS A 80 2.29 0.05 22.64
C LYS A 80 3.19 -1.17 22.53
N VAL A 81 3.05 -1.98 21.47
CA VAL A 81 3.82 -3.22 21.26
C VAL A 81 5.28 -2.90 20.89
N PHE A 82 5.51 -1.96 20.01
CA PHE A 82 6.85 -1.67 19.49
C PHE A 82 7.55 -0.47 20.13
N GLY A 83 6.85 0.35 20.92
CA GLY A 83 7.36 1.59 21.50
C GLY A 83 7.53 2.74 20.50
N ARG A 84 7.27 2.51 19.21
CA ARG A 84 7.46 3.48 18.11
C ARG A 84 6.64 3.10 16.86
N LEU A 85 6.45 4.07 15.98
CA LEU A 85 5.94 3.86 14.62
C LEU A 85 6.56 4.91 13.70
N ASP A 86 7.31 4.46 12.70
CA ASP A 86 8.14 5.31 11.84
C ASP A 86 7.71 5.28 10.37
N ILE A 87 7.13 4.18 9.94
CA ILE A 87 6.79 3.91 8.54
C ILE A 87 5.33 3.44 8.47
N LEU A 88 4.56 4.02 7.54
CA LEU A 88 3.23 3.54 7.16
C LEU A 88 3.24 3.18 5.68
N ILE A 89 2.84 1.95 5.37
CA ILE A 89 2.59 1.51 3.99
C ILE A 89 1.11 1.25 3.80
N ASN A 90 0.45 2.06 2.99
CA ASN A 90 -0.94 1.92 2.62
C ASN A 90 -1.05 1.01 1.38
N ASP A 91 -1.03 -0.32 1.58
CA ASP A 91 -1.17 -1.33 0.52
C ASP A 91 -2.57 -1.96 0.48
N ALA A 92 -3.33 -1.97 1.58
CA ALA A 92 -4.67 -2.53 1.60
C ALA A 92 -5.56 -1.90 0.52
N ALA A 93 -6.21 -2.76 -0.27
CA ALA A 93 -7.08 -2.33 -1.35
C ALA A 93 -8.28 -3.27 -1.51
N TYR A 94 -9.37 -2.72 -2.02
CA TYR A 94 -10.54 -3.44 -2.48
C TYR A 94 -10.84 -3.08 -3.93
N ASN A 95 -11.10 -4.09 -4.75
CA ASN A 95 -11.55 -3.91 -6.12
C ASN A 95 -12.61 -4.93 -6.50
N ILE A 96 -13.39 -4.57 -7.49
CA ILE A 96 -14.36 -5.43 -8.19
C ILE A 96 -14.25 -5.12 -9.69
N ALA A 97 -14.33 -6.16 -10.50
CA ALA A 97 -14.28 -6.00 -11.95
C ALA A 97 -15.66 -5.58 -12.47
N ILE A 98 -15.75 -4.34 -12.96
CA ILE A 98 -16.91 -3.79 -13.64
C ILE A 98 -16.41 -3.14 -14.93
N PRO A 99 -16.83 -3.61 -16.12
CA PRO A 99 -16.45 -3.01 -17.38
C PRO A 99 -16.83 -1.51 -17.40
N PHE A 100 -15.99 -0.66 -17.99
CA PHE A 100 -16.19 0.80 -18.00
C PHE A 100 -17.47 1.25 -18.72
N ASN A 101 -17.99 0.44 -19.62
CA ASN A 101 -19.26 0.68 -20.33
C ASN A 101 -20.49 0.10 -19.58
N ASP A 102 -20.32 -0.59 -18.47
CA ASP A 102 -21.40 -1.10 -17.62
C ASP A 102 -21.62 -0.15 -16.42
N LEU A 103 -22.29 0.96 -16.69
CA LEU A 103 -22.57 1.96 -15.67
C LEU A 103 -23.65 1.51 -14.67
N ASP A 104 -24.54 0.62 -15.06
CA ASP A 104 -25.63 0.12 -14.20
C ASP A 104 -25.07 -0.74 -13.05
N SER A 105 -24.02 -1.53 -13.30
CA SER A 105 -23.35 -2.30 -12.26
C SER A 105 -22.49 -1.45 -11.31
N LEU A 106 -22.22 -0.19 -11.64
CA LEU A 106 -21.51 0.75 -10.77
C LEU A 106 -22.47 1.39 -9.76
N THR A 107 -23.01 0.59 -8.85
CA THR A 107 -23.95 1.08 -7.84
C THR A 107 -23.26 1.98 -6.79
N SER A 108 -24.05 2.77 -6.07
CA SER A 108 -23.55 3.63 -4.98
C SER A 108 -22.83 2.82 -3.88
N GLU A 109 -23.29 1.60 -3.59
CA GLU A 109 -22.65 0.72 -2.59
C GLU A 109 -21.27 0.29 -3.05
N VAL A 110 -21.15 -0.13 -4.31
CA VAL A 110 -19.86 -0.52 -4.91
C VAL A 110 -18.91 0.67 -4.93
N TRP A 111 -19.38 1.82 -5.42
CA TRP A 111 -18.63 3.06 -5.43
C TRP A 111 -18.11 3.42 -4.02
N ASN A 112 -19.01 3.53 -3.06
CA ASN A 112 -18.68 3.94 -1.70
C ASN A 112 -17.69 2.98 -1.02
N ARG A 113 -17.87 1.67 -1.22
CA ARG A 113 -16.96 0.66 -0.67
C ARG A 113 -15.55 0.77 -1.25
N ILE A 114 -15.43 0.98 -2.56
CA ILE A 114 -14.14 1.16 -3.23
C ILE A 114 -13.47 2.45 -2.74
N MET A 115 -14.19 3.56 -2.71
CA MET A 115 -13.68 4.85 -2.21
C MET A 115 -13.28 4.77 -0.73
N ALA A 116 -14.11 4.16 0.12
CA ALA A 116 -13.83 3.99 1.54
C ALA A 116 -12.52 3.23 1.77
N THR A 117 -12.30 2.12 1.05
CA THR A 117 -11.11 1.30 1.26
C THR A 117 -9.86 1.90 0.59
N ASN A 118 -9.96 2.37 -0.67
CA ASN A 118 -8.77 2.73 -1.45
C ASN A 118 -8.32 4.19 -1.29
N LEU A 119 -9.17 5.06 -0.76
CA LEU A 119 -8.87 6.49 -0.60
C LEU A 119 -9.09 6.97 0.83
N THR A 120 -10.28 6.76 1.39
CA THR A 120 -10.62 7.28 2.71
C THR A 120 -9.85 6.55 3.82
N GLY A 121 -9.69 5.22 3.73
CA GLY A 121 -8.89 4.43 4.68
C GLY A 121 -7.43 4.88 4.77
N PRO A 122 -6.68 5.01 3.66
CA PRO A 122 -5.35 5.61 3.65
C PRO A 122 -5.29 7.02 4.26
N MET A 123 -6.31 7.84 4.05
CA MET A 123 -6.41 9.17 4.66
C MET A 123 -6.57 9.05 6.19
N HIS A 124 -7.44 8.18 6.69
CA HIS A 124 -7.64 7.95 8.12
C HIS A 124 -6.35 7.44 8.78
N LEU A 125 -5.68 6.45 8.18
CA LEU A 125 -4.41 5.93 8.68
C LEU A 125 -3.32 7.00 8.72
N THR A 126 -3.17 7.77 7.64
CA THR A 126 -2.23 8.89 7.58
C THR A 126 -2.49 9.89 8.71
N LYS A 127 -3.76 10.28 8.92
CA LYS A 127 -4.17 11.18 10.00
C LYS A 127 -3.84 10.61 11.37
N ALA A 128 -4.07 9.32 11.60
CA ALA A 128 -3.84 8.66 12.89
C ALA A 128 -2.36 8.51 13.23
N VAL A 129 -1.48 8.22 12.24
CA VAL A 129 -0.04 8.08 12.48
C VAL A 129 0.71 9.41 12.54
N ALA A 130 0.17 10.47 11.93
CA ALA A 130 0.84 11.77 11.82
C ALA A 130 1.30 12.36 13.18
N PRO A 131 0.50 12.35 14.27
CA PRO A 131 0.95 12.85 15.57
C PRO A 131 2.12 12.04 16.14
N VAL A 132 2.12 10.72 15.95
CA VAL A 132 3.20 9.82 16.42
C VAL A 132 4.50 10.12 15.68
N MET A 133 4.45 10.24 14.36
CA MET A 133 5.60 10.57 13.51
C MET A 133 6.13 11.98 13.81
N LYS A 134 5.25 12.95 13.96
CA LYS A 134 5.62 14.33 14.31
C LYS A 134 6.34 14.40 15.67
N ALA A 135 5.83 13.72 16.68
CA ALA A 135 6.47 13.69 18.02
C ALA A 135 7.88 13.07 17.98
N ARG A 136 8.18 12.24 16.96
CA ARG A 136 9.50 11.66 16.73
C ARG A 136 10.41 12.52 15.84
N GLY A 137 9.87 13.58 15.23
CA GLY A 137 10.59 14.43 14.30
C GLY A 137 10.90 13.78 12.95
N GLN A 138 10.37 12.57 12.69
CA GLN A 138 10.55 11.87 11.41
C GLN A 138 9.45 10.84 11.16
N GLY A 139 9.09 10.66 9.89
CA GLY A 139 8.13 9.66 9.44
C GLY A 139 8.26 9.39 7.95
N ARG A 140 7.80 8.21 7.52
CA ARG A 140 7.71 7.82 6.12
C ARG A 140 6.35 7.21 5.83
N ILE A 141 5.66 7.73 4.83
CA ILE A 141 4.39 7.19 4.36
C ILE A 141 4.53 6.85 2.89
N VAL A 142 4.23 5.61 2.51
CA VAL A 142 4.19 5.20 1.12
C VAL A 142 2.80 4.65 0.79
N ASN A 143 2.14 5.29 -0.16
CA ASN A 143 0.85 4.86 -0.67
C ASN A 143 1.04 3.94 -1.89
N ILE A 144 0.32 2.83 -1.94
CA ILE A 144 0.29 1.96 -3.12
C ILE A 144 -0.94 2.30 -3.96
N ALA A 145 -0.71 3.09 -5.00
CA ALA A 145 -1.74 3.45 -5.97
C ALA A 145 -1.86 2.40 -7.10
N SER A 146 -1.91 2.83 -8.33
CA SER A 146 -1.93 2.00 -9.54
C SER A 146 -1.78 2.90 -10.77
N VAL A 147 -1.30 2.37 -11.87
CA VAL A 147 -1.40 3.03 -13.19
C VAL A 147 -2.85 3.36 -13.60
N ALA A 148 -3.83 2.67 -13.02
CA ALA A 148 -5.24 3.01 -13.15
C ALA A 148 -5.58 4.42 -12.64
N GLY A 149 -4.78 4.97 -11.74
CA GLY A 149 -4.92 6.35 -11.27
C GLY A 149 -4.31 7.40 -12.21
N LEU A 150 -3.56 6.97 -13.23
CA LEU A 150 -2.91 7.83 -14.22
C LEU A 150 -3.58 7.76 -15.59
N SER A 151 -4.35 6.72 -15.83
CA SER A 151 -5.07 6.52 -17.08
C SER A 151 -6.42 5.85 -16.83
N PRO A 152 -7.43 6.01 -17.72
CA PRO A 152 -8.76 5.45 -17.55
C PRO A 152 -8.76 3.93 -17.84
N THR A 153 -8.11 3.17 -16.97
CA THR A 153 -7.97 1.71 -17.03
C THR A 153 -8.19 1.10 -15.64
N GLY A 154 -8.07 -0.22 -15.53
CA GLY A 154 -8.19 -0.94 -14.24
C GLY A 154 -9.47 -1.74 -14.12
N SER A 155 -9.78 -2.18 -12.91
CA SER A 155 -10.89 -3.09 -12.63
C SER A 155 -12.28 -2.43 -12.72
N SER A 156 -12.36 -1.12 -12.47
CA SER A 156 -13.61 -0.34 -12.55
C SER A 156 -13.31 1.16 -12.56
N ILE A 157 -14.29 1.97 -12.96
CA ILE A 157 -14.22 3.43 -12.87
C ILE A 157 -13.96 3.89 -11.43
N ALA A 158 -14.69 3.33 -10.44
CA ALA A 158 -14.49 3.68 -9.04
C ALA A 158 -13.06 3.40 -8.55
N TYR A 159 -12.48 2.28 -8.97
CA TYR A 159 -11.09 1.95 -8.63
C TYR A 159 -10.11 2.94 -9.25
N ALA A 160 -10.27 3.25 -10.54
CA ALA A 160 -9.42 4.24 -11.22
C ALA A 160 -9.48 5.62 -10.55
N VAL A 161 -10.69 6.09 -10.24
CA VAL A 161 -10.90 7.38 -9.54
C VAL A 161 -10.30 7.36 -8.13
N ALA A 162 -10.50 6.28 -7.36
CA ALA A 162 -9.93 6.15 -6.02
C ALA A 162 -8.39 6.16 -6.05
N LYS A 163 -7.76 5.49 -7.04
CA LYS A 163 -6.30 5.47 -7.19
C LYS A 163 -5.74 6.81 -7.70
N ALA A 164 -6.48 7.53 -8.55
CA ALA A 164 -6.15 8.91 -8.92
C ALA A 164 -6.23 9.85 -7.70
N GLY A 165 -7.29 9.70 -6.89
CA GLY A 165 -7.44 10.41 -5.63
C GLY A 165 -6.30 10.12 -4.66
N LEU A 166 -5.83 8.87 -4.56
CA LEU A 166 -4.72 8.49 -3.68
C LEU A 166 -3.38 9.09 -4.12
N ILE A 167 -3.13 9.17 -5.44
CA ILE A 167 -1.97 9.88 -6.00
C ILE A 167 -2.02 11.36 -5.61
N HIS A 168 -3.17 11.99 -5.72
CA HIS A 168 -3.30 13.40 -5.34
C HIS A 168 -3.25 13.61 -3.82
N LEU A 169 -3.88 12.72 -3.05
CA LEU A 169 -3.80 12.71 -1.58
C LEU A 169 -2.35 12.63 -1.10
N THR A 170 -1.49 11.84 -1.78
CA THR A 170 -0.06 11.78 -1.49
C THR A 170 0.59 13.17 -1.52
N ARG A 171 0.29 13.96 -2.54
CA ARG A 171 0.83 15.33 -2.68
C ARG A 171 0.30 16.26 -1.59
N CYS A 172 -1.00 16.20 -1.30
CA CYS A 172 -1.62 16.99 -0.25
C CYS A 172 -1.02 16.67 1.13
N MET A 173 -0.84 15.37 1.44
CA MET A 173 -0.26 14.93 2.71
C MET A 173 1.24 15.25 2.80
N ALA A 174 1.97 15.23 1.69
CA ALA A 174 3.37 15.67 1.66
C ALA A 174 3.50 17.15 2.09
N VAL A 175 2.58 18.01 1.62
CA VAL A 175 2.54 19.43 2.04
C VAL A 175 2.15 19.56 3.51
N ALA A 176 1.15 18.80 3.95
CA ALA A 176 0.58 18.92 5.30
C ALA A 176 1.50 18.40 6.40
N LEU A 177 2.38 17.43 6.11
CA LEU A 177 3.17 16.70 7.09
C LEU A 177 4.68 17.03 7.03
N ALA A 178 5.09 17.88 6.09
CA ALA A 178 6.47 18.37 6.02
C ALA A 178 6.75 19.35 7.20
N PRO A 179 8.01 19.43 7.66
CA PRO A 179 9.17 18.69 7.16
C PRO A 179 9.38 17.31 7.80
N GLU A 180 8.63 16.94 8.85
CA GLU A 180 8.92 15.78 9.68
C GLU A 180 8.59 14.47 8.94
N THR A 181 7.54 14.46 8.13
CA THR A 181 7.08 13.23 7.46
C THR A 181 7.10 13.36 5.95
N LEU A 182 7.81 12.46 5.28
CA LEU A 182 7.82 12.36 3.82
C LEU A 182 6.73 11.40 3.36
N VAL A 183 5.95 11.81 2.35
CA VAL A 183 4.82 11.03 1.82
C VAL A 183 5.02 10.84 0.33
N ASN A 184 5.14 9.59 -0.11
CA ASN A 184 5.34 9.22 -1.51
C ASN A 184 4.38 8.12 -1.96
N CYS A 185 4.39 7.80 -3.22
CA CYS A 185 3.48 6.85 -3.85
C CYS A 185 4.20 5.94 -4.84
N VAL A 186 3.91 4.65 -4.81
CA VAL A 186 4.22 3.71 -5.89
C VAL A 186 2.93 3.43 -6.66
N ALA A 187 2.99 3.48 -8.00
CA ALA A 187 1.88 3.17 -8.90
C ALA A 187 2.22 1.95 -9.77
N PRO A 188 1.90 0.73 -9.29
CA PRO A 188 2.16 -0.48 -10.04
C PRO A 188 1.28 -0.61 -11.29
N GLY A 189 1.81 -1.28 -12.32
CA GLY A 189 1.04 -1.91 -13.36
C GLY A 189 0.30 -3.15 -12.87
N LEU A 190 -0.01 -4.07 -13.80
CA LEU A 190 -0.60 -5.35 -13.44
C LEU A 190 0.44 -6.19 -12.69
N LEU A 191 0.09 -6.61 -11.46
CA LEU A 191 0.88 -7.50 -10.61
C LEU A 191 0.23 -8.88 -10.61
N ASP A 192 0.85 -9.85 -11.25
CA ASP A 192 0.35 -11.23 -11.28
C ASP A 192 0.43 -11.90 -9.88
N GLY A 193 -0.52 -12.81 -9.59
CA GLY A 193 -0.58 -13.55 -8.34
C GLY A 193 -0.90 -12.69 -7.10
N THR A 194 -1.63 -11.59 -7.28
CA THR A 194 -2.23 -10.82 -6.19
C THR A 194 -3.73 -11.11 -6.08
N ARG A 195 -4.36 -10.75 -4.95
CA ARG A 195 -5.84 -10.85 -4.83
C ARG A 195 -6.55 -10.01 -5.90
N ALA A 196 -5.96 -8.91 -6.32
CA ALA A 196 -6.52 -8.02 -7.36
C ALA A 196 -6.56 -8.70 -8.74
N THR A 197 -5.67 -9.65 -8.99
CA THR A 197 -5.52 -10.35 -10.28
C THR A 197 -5.92 -11.82 -10.23
N ALA A 198 -6.31 -12.34 -9.06
CA ALA A 198 -6.63 -13.77 -8.86
C ALA A 198 -7.74 -14.30 -9.78
N ASN A 199 -8.67 -13.45 -10.22
CA ASN A 199 -9.77 -13.81 -11.11
C ASN A 199 -9.49 -13.44 -12.57
N LEU A 200 -8.29 -12.97 -12.92
CA LEU A 200 -7.92 -12.69 -14.30
C LEU A 200 -7.57 -14.00 -15.02
N ARG A 201 -8.06 -14.13 -16.25
CA ARG A 201 -7.67 -15.22 -17.13
C ARG A 201 -6.25 -15.00 -17.65
N SER A 202 -5.51 -16.08 -17.91
CA SER A 202 -4.13 -16.02 -18.44
C SER A 202 -4.01 -15.11 -19.66
N GLU A 203 -4.99 -15.15 -20.57
CA GLU A 203 -5.05 -14.28 -21.76
C GLU A 203 -5.09 -12.79 -21.43
N GLN A 204 -5.70 -12.39 -20.30
CA GLN A 204 -5.76 -11.00 -19.88
C GLN A 204 -4.41 -10.54 -19.31
N ILE A 205 -3.72 -11.44 -18.61
CA ILE A 205 -2.36 -11.19 -18.10
C ILE A 205 -1.39 -11.08 -19.27
N GLU A 206 -1.44 -12.03 -20.24
CA GLU A 206 -0.62 -12.01 -21.44
C GLU A 206 -0.88 -10.77 -22.30
N ARG A 207 -2.15 -10.36 -22.46
CA ARG A 207 -2.50 -9.13 -23.18
C ARG A 207 -1.94 -7.90 -22.48
N SER A 208 -1.96 -7.85 -21.16
CA SER A 208 -1.36 -6.76 -20.41
C SER A 208 0.16 -6.74 -20.57
N ALA A 209 0.81 -7.89 -20.48
CA ALA A 209 2.25 -8.04 -20.70
C ALA A 209 2.67 -7.63 -22.11
N SER A 210 1.95 -8.11 -23.14
CA SER A 210 2.27 -7.79 -24.55
C SER A 210 2.11 -6.31 -24.89
N SER A 211 1.26 -5.57 -24.14
CA SER A 211 1.07 -4.12 -24.31
C SER A 211 2.16 -3.27 -23.65
N SER A 212 3.00 -3.85 -22.77
CA SER A 212 4.13 -3.15 -22.15
C SER A 212 5.38 -3.21 -23.03
N LEU A 213 6.32 -2.27 -22.85
CA LEU A 213 7.58 -2.26 -23.59
C LEU A 213 8.45 -3.46 -23.26
N LEU A 214 8.51 -3.85 -21.97
CA LEU A 214 9.34 -4.97 -21.49
C LEU A 214 8.69 -6.34 -21.70
N LYS A 215 7.47 -6.41 -22.29
CA LYS A 215 6.73 -7.65 -22.60
C LYS A 215 6.53 -8.57 -21.40
N LYS A 216 6.41 -8.02 -20.20
CA LYS A 216 6.16 -8.72 -18.95
C LYS A 216 5.22 -7.92 -18.04
N PRO A 217 4.53 -8.54 -17.07
CA PRO A 217 3.84 -7.82 -16.01
C PRO A 217 4.83 -7.01 -15.16
N ALA A 218 4.31 -6.07 -14.37
CA ALA A 218 5.10 -5.43 -13.34
C ALA A 218 5.52 -6.46 -12.28
N ASP A 219 6.71 -6.26 -11.73
CA ASP A 219 7.26 -7.14 -10.71
C ASP A 219 6.92 -6.64 -9.29
N LYS A 220 6.52 -7.56 -8.41
CA LYS A 220 6.20 -7.24 -7.01
C LYS A 220 7.44 -6.89 -6.20
N ASP A 221 8.58 -7.51 -6.52
CA ASP A 221 9.83 -7.26 -5.81
C ASP A 221 10.39 -5.89 -6.22
N ASP A 222 10.32 -5.50 -7.51
CA ASP A 222 10.67 -4.15 -7.96
C ASP A 222 9.80 -3.08 -7.25
N CYS A 223 8.50 -3.37 -7.03
CA CYS A 223 7.63 -2.47 -6.27
C CYS A 223 8.02 -2.38 -4.79
N ALA A 224 8.37 -3.50 -4.17
CA ALA A 224 8.81 -3.55 -2.77
C ALA A 224 10.15 -2.84 -2.57
N ASP A 225 11.10 -3.01 -3.47
CA ASP A 225 12.40 -2.32 -3.47
C ASP A 225 12.23 -0.81 -3.61
N MET A 226 11.28 -0.37 -4.45
CA MET A 226 10.95 1.06 -4.57
C MET A 226 10.35 1.60 -3.27
N VAL A 227 9.49 0.85 -2.57
CA VAL A 227 8.96 1.23 -1.26
C VAL A 227 10.11 1.43 -0.25
N VAL A 228 11.06 0.49 -0.19
CA VAL A 228 12.25 0.62 0.67
C VAL A 228 13.08 1.84 0.30
N THR A 229 13.29 2.07 -1.00
CA THR A 229 14.00 3.25 -1.51
C THR A 229 13.34 4.55 -1.06
N MET A 230 12.01 4.64 -1.16
CA MET A 230 11.23 5.80 -0.67
C MET A 230 11.35 5.99 0.84
N CYS A 231 11.47 4.91 1.62
CA CYS A 231 11.70 4.99 3.06
C CYS A 231 13.11 5.48 3.40
N ARG A 232 14.13 5.14 2.59
CA ARG A 232 15.52 5.55 2.80
C ARG A 232 15.83 6.99 2.41
N THR A 233 15.16 7.51 1.37
CA THR A 233 15.44 8.85 0.84
C THR A 233 15.04 9.94 1.82
N GLU A 234 15.75 11.09 1.75
CA GLU A 234 15.56 12.21 2.68
C GLU A 234 15.07 13.49 1.98
N THR A 235 15.09 13.51 0.66
CA THR A 235 14.73 14.68 -0.14
C THR A 235 13.62 14.40 -1.16
N MET A 236 12.97 13.23 -1.07
CA MET A 236 11.87 12.86 -1.95
C MET A 236 10.54 12.84 -1.18
N THR A 237 9.63 13.76 -1.53
CA THR A 237 8.27 13.80 -0.97
C THR A 237 7.27 14.27 -2.03
N GLY A 238 6.02 13.83 -1.94
CA GLY A 238 4.95 14.15 -2.89
C GLY A 238 5.10 13.47 -4.26
N GLN A 239 6.03 12.52 -4.41
CA GLN A 239 6.33 11.89 -5.69
C GLN A 239 5.54 10.60 -5.91
N THR A 240 5.26 10.32 -7.17
CA THR A 240 4.67 9.06 -7.62
C THR A 240 5.63 8.39 -8.58
N VAL A 241 6.05 7.17 -8.27
CA VAL A 241 6.90 6.35 -9.15
C VAL A 241 6.08 5.21 -9.74
N VAL A 242 6.11 5.10 -11.06
CA VAL A 242 5.41 4.07 -11.82
C VAL A 242 6.33 2.86 -12.01
N ILE A 243 5.79 1.66 -11.69
CA ILE A 243 6.45 0.37 -11.93
C ILE A 243 5.48 -0.49 -12.76
N ASP A 244 5.57 -0.44 -14.08
CA ASP A 244 4.55 -1.02 -14.98
C ASP A 244 5.13 -1.67 -16.26
N SER A 245 6.42 -1.94 -16.27
CA SER A 245 7.13 -2.51 -17.42
C SER A 245 7.08 -1.62 -18.68
N GLY A 246 6.92 -0.29 -18.50
CA GLY A 246 6.87 0.67 -19.58
C GLY A 246 5.55 0.64 -20.35
N ARG A 247 4.43 0.59 -19.64
CA ARG A 247 3.09 0.64 -20.24
C ARG A 247 2.52 2.06 -20.31
N ILE A 248 2.82 2.90 -19.33
CA ILE A 248 2.29 4.26 -19.21
C ILE A 248 3.43 5.24 -18.95
N PHE A 249 3.39 6.38 -19.63
CA PHE A 249 4.27 7.53 -19.42
C PHE A 249 3.44 8.73 -18.97
N HIS A 250 3.96 9.55 -18.05
CA HIS A 250 3.29 10.73 -17.47
C HIS A 250 4.29 11.85 -17.18
#